data_eeecc36ce5ece0ba2bc5346ea0f5c9d6
#
_entry.id   eeecc36ce5ece0ba2bc5346ea0f5c9d6
#
_cell.length_a   1.000
_cell.length_b   1.000
_cell.length_c   1.000
_cell.angle_alpha   90.00
_cell.angle_beta   90.00
_cell.angle_gamma   90.00
#
_symmetry.space_group_name_H-M   'P 1'
#
loop_
_entity.id
_entity.type
_entity.pdbx_description
1 polymer ?
#
loop_
_entity_poly.entity_id
_entity_poly.type
_entity_poly.pdbx_seq_one_letter_code
_entity_poly.pdbx_strand_id
1 'polypeptide(L)'
;MSIFKKTLSCAVLAALGTCALAGCGRQDTSNEATTSASPETSAAITETVSESTAASEPTPTPDAPGTQSTQPTDVTSTPFGQHGALHVENGKLTDADGNTVQLYGMSTHGIAWFPQYINYDSFRTLRDDWNTNCIRLAMYTAEYGGYCAGGDKEQLKQLVRDGVSYATELGMYVIVDWHILSDCDPNQNKDEAIAFFREMSEAFADNDNVLYEICNEPNSGTSWDSIKSYAEEVIPVIREQKPDAVILVGTPTWSQEIDKAAASPLTFDNIMYTLHFYAGTHKDDLRNRLETCAQNNLPVFVSEFGMCDASGNGANDFDSTTKWLDLLNKYQISFCCWNLANKDESSSVFKAASTALSDWTDEDFNESGRWIRDYFRSMPRR
;
A
#
# COMPACT_ATOMS: atom_id res chain seq x y z
N MET A 1 -20.77 -37.30 -53.84
CA MET A 1 -19.88 -36.68 -54.85
C MET A 1 -19.03 -35.65 -54.11
N SER A 2 -17.86 -36.09 -53.88
CA SER A 2 -16.50 -35.63 -54.21
C SER A 2 -16.01 -34.48 -53.35
N ILE A 3 -15.29 -34.72 -52.24
CA ILE A 3 -13.84 -34.81 -51.99
C ILE A 3 -13.07 -33.63 -52.62
N PHE A 4 -12.49 -32.78 -51.75
CA PHE A 4 -11.12 -32.27 -51.87
C PHE A 4 -10.53 -31.89 -50.50
N LYS A 5 -9.63 -32.73 -50.01
CA LYS A 5 -8.65 -32.43 -48.97
C LYS A 5 -7.54 -31.56 -49.59
N LYS A 6 -7.11 -30.53 -48.86
CA LYS A 6 -5.78 -29.93 -49.04
C LYS A 6 -5.10 -29.84 -47.69
N THR A 7 -4.11 -30.69 -47.52
CA THR A 7 -3.05 -30.64 -46.53
C THR A 7 -2.05 -29.56 -46.95
N LEU A 8 -1.68 -28.71 -46.01
CA LEU A 8 -0.50 -27.82 -46.13
C LEU A 8 0.43 -28.06 -44.97
N SER A 9 1.60 -28.61 -45.30
CA SER A 9 2.74 -28.86 -44.43
C SER A 9 3.45 -27.53 -44.16
N CYS A 10 3.74 -27.21 -42.88
CA CYS A 10 4.69 -26.17 -42.55
C CYS A 10 5.94 -26.77 -41.92
N ALA A 11 7.05 -26.52 -42.56
CA ALA A 11 8.38 -26.96 -42.18
C ALA A 11 8.91 -26.12 -41.02
N VAL A 12 9.50 -26.81 -40.05
CA VAL A 12 10.27 -26.24 -38.93
C VAL A 12 11.69 -25.97 -39.44
N LEU A 13 12.15 -24.71 -39.29
CA LEU A 13 13.57 -24.35 -39.46
C LEU A 13 14.16 -24.13 -38.05
N ALA A 14 15.01 -25.04 -37.63
CA ALA A 14 15.85 -24.87 -36.43
C ALA A 14 17.17 -24.20 -36.88
N ALA A 15 17.50 -23.07 -36.24
CA ALA A 15 18.80 -22.42 -36.36
C ALA A 15 19.60 -22.68 -35.08
N LEU A 16 20.63 -23.53 -35.22
CA LEU A 16 21.67 -23.75 -34.21
C LEU A 16 22.75 -22.67 -34.37
N GLY A 17 22.93 -21.84 -33.34
CA GLY A 17 24.06 -20.92 -33.22
C GLY A 17 25.06 -21.42 -32.19
N THR A 18 26.20 -21.86 -32.67
CA THR A 18 27.36 -22.27 -31.86
C THR A 18 28.12 -21.06 -31.34
N CYS A 19 28.31 -20.95 -30.02
CA CYS A 19 29.29 -20.04 -29.40
C CYS A 19 30.59 -20.79 -29.11
N ALA A 20 31.69 -20.28 -29.65
CA ALA A 20 33.03 -20.75 -29.42
C ALA A 20 33.63 -20.14 -28.14
N LEU A 21 34.30 -20.99 -27.38
CA LEU A 21 35.16 -20.70 -26.25
C LEU A 21 36.58 -20.28 -26.70
N ALA A 22 37.10 -19.20 -26.14
CA ALA A 22 38.53 -18.92 -25.98
C ALA A 22 38.64 -18.10 -24.70
N GLY A 23 39.37 -18.41 -23.68
CA GLY A 23 40.63 -19.11 -23.47
C GLY A 23 41.73 -18.15 -23.04
N CYS A 24 42.13 -18.23 -21.77
CA CYS A 24 43.44 -17.91 -21.19
C CYS A 24 43.94 -16.47 -21.01
N GLY A 25 44.37 -16.20 -19.76
CA GLY A 25 45.37 -15.20 -19.42
C GLY A 25 45.47 -14.87 -17.93
N ARG A 26 46.17 -15.75 -17.19
CA ARG A 26 46.67 -15.52 -15.81
C ARG A 26 47.84 -14.57 -15.84
N GLN A 27 47.90 -13.60 -14.95
CA GLN A 27 49.17 -13.17 -14.36
C GLN A 27 48.98 -12.66 -12.93
N ASP A 28 49.66 -13.40 -12.02
CA ASP A 28 49.95 -13.01 -10.64
C ASP A 28 51.06 -11.92 -10.62
N THR A 29 50.95 -10.97 -9.72
CA THR A 29 52.14 -10.43 -9.02
C THR A 29 51.76 -9.93 -7.64
N SER A 30 52.39 -10.54 -6.66
CA SER A 30 52.50 -10.22 -5.26
C SER A 30 53.27 -8.91 -4.99
N ASN A 31 52.94 -8.19 -3.90
CA ASN A 31 53.86 -7.76 -2.83
C ASN A 31 53.10 -6.99 -1.76
N GLU A 32 53.08 -7.55 -0.61
CA GLU A 32 53.83 -7.30 0.62
C GLU A 32 53.44 -6.05 1.44
N ALA A 33 53.20 -6.40 2.67
CA ALA A 33 52.85 -5.70 3.87
C ALA A 33 53.82 -4.59 4.30
N THR A 34 53.31 -3.61 5.04
CA THR A 34 54.03 -3.09 6.22
C THR A 34 53.02 -2.59 7.27
N THR A 35 53.21 -3.13 8.43
CA THR A 35 52.68 -2.82 9.75
C THR A 35 53.18 -1.46 10.25
N SER A 36 52.33 -0.70 10.99
CA SER A 36 52.83 0.09 12.12
C SER A 36 51.72 0.38 13.14
N ALA A 37 52.09 0.17 14.38
CA ALA A 37 51.30 0.10 15.60
C ALA A 37 50.96 1.49 16.18
N SER A 38 49.96 1.44 17.08
CA SER A 38 49.59 2.46 18.08
C SER A 38 50.77 2.94 18.96
N PRO A 39 50.61 4.06 19.74
CA PRO A 39 50.04 3.80 21.08
C PRO A 39 49.08 4.87 21.66
N GLU A 40 48.43 4.38 22.71
CA GLU A 40 47.61 5.05 23.70
C GLU A 40 48.31 6.28 24.38
N THR A 41 47.50 7.23 24.82
CA THR A 41 47.74 7.86 26.14
C THR A 41 46.43 8.36 26.76
N SER A 42 46.16 7.83 27.91
CA SER A 42 45.20 8.21 28.93
C SER A 42 45.61 9.51 29.60
N ALA A 43 44.64 10.37 29.89
CA ALA A 43 44.77 11.34 30.98
C ALA A 43 43.40 11.61 31.61
N ALA A 44 43.22 11.08 32.80
CA ALA A 44 42.18 11.47 33.73
C ALA A 44 42.57 12.79 34.41
N ILE A 45 41.59 13.69 34.58
CA ILE A 45 41.70 14.76 35.55
C ILE A 45 40.40 14.78 36.39
N THR A 46 40.59 14.49 37.66
CA THR A 46 39.64 14.66 38.77
C THR A 46 39.83 16.06 39.36
N GLU A 47 38.76 16.66 39.80
CA GLU A 47 38.69 17.66 40.89
C GLU A 47 37.55 18.66 40.63
N THR A 48 36.76 19.16 41.49
CA THR A 48 36.48 19.09 42.93
C THR A 48 35.15 19.83 43.15
N VAL A 49 34.38 19.32 44.08
CA VAL A 49 33.13 19.92 44.57
C VAL A 49 33.43 21.25 45.24
N SER A 50 32.64 22.29 44.95
CA SER A 50 32.47 23.42 45.87
C SER A 50 31.03 23.87 45.89
N GLU A 51 30.38 23.64 47.02
CA GLU A 51 29.08 24.14 47.41
C GLU A 51 29.10 25.69 47.52
N SER A 52 28.13 26.32 46.90
CA SER A 52 27.72 27.68 47.29
C SER A 52 26.21 27.80 47.18
N THR A 53 25.59 27.84 48.33
CA THR A 53 24.17 28.16 48.55
C THR A 53 23.92 29.64 48.27
N ALA A 54 23.09 29.93 47.28
CA ALA A 54 22.37 31.19 47.20
C ALA A 54 20.96 30.94 46.67
N ALA A 55 20.01 31.28 47.51
CA ALA A 55 18.57 31.26 47.20
C ALA A 55 18.28 32.33 46.15
N SER A 56 17.64 31.97 45.06
CA SER A 56 17.05 32.89 44.11
C SER A 56 15.59 32.54 43.89
N GLU A 57 14.76 33.57 43.88
CA GLU A 57 13.31 33.60 43.74
C GLU A 57 12.81 32.83 42.50
N PRO A 58 11.56 32.32 42.51
CA PRO A 58 11.01 31.57 41.39
C PRO A 58 10.71 32.49 40.20
N THR A 59 11.41 32.25 39.08
CA THR A 59 11.08 32.82 37.76
C THR A 59 9.76 32.24 37.28
N PRO A 60 8.84 33.02 36.71
CA PRO A 60 7.58 32.50 36.20
C PRO A 60 7.83 31.52 35.07
N THR A 61 7.25 30.34 35.20
CA THR A 61 7.18 29.27 34.18
C THR A 61 6.50 29.83 32.91
N PRO A 62 7.06 29.64 31.70
CA PRO A 62 6.33 29.94 30.47
C PRO A 62 5.07 29.06 30.43
N ASP A 63 3.94 29.67 30.14
CA ASP A 63 2.67 28.98 29.89
C ASP A 63 2.88 27.84 28.91
N ALA A 64 2.40 26.66 29.29
CA ALA A 64 2.29 25.52 28.39
C ALA A 64 1.45 25.91 27.15
N PRO A 65 1.79 25.45 25.94
CA PRO A 65 0.97 25.69 24.76
C PRO A 65 -0.45 25.21 25.06
N GLY A 66 -1.40 26.13 24.88
CA GLY A 66 -2.81 25.85 25.15
C GLY A 66 -3.26 24.59 24.44
N THR A 67 -3.77 23.64 25.19
CA THR A 67 -4.52 22.51 24.70
C THR A 67 -5.66 23.07 23.86
N GLN A 68 -5.56 23.02 22.53
CA GLN A 68 -6.70 23.27 21.67
C GLN A 68 -7.73 22.19 22.03
N SER A 69 -8.83 22.64 22.61
CA SER A 69 -10.01 21.81 22.83
C SER A 69 -10.49 21.30 21.48
N THR A 70 -10.11 20.08 21.14
CA THR A 70 -10.77 19.35 20.05
C THR A 70 -12.18 19.08 20.55
N GLN A 71 -13.15 19.79 19.97
CA GLN A 71 -14.55 19.37 20.14
C GLN A 71 -14.64 17.90 19.69
N PRO A 72 -15.36 17.04 20.42
CA PRO A 72 -15.57 15.67 19.97
C PRO A 72 -16.18 15.73 18.57
N THR A 73 -15.51 15.10 17.60
CA THR A 73 -16.08 14.92 16.25
C THR A 73 -17.40 14.17 16.45
N ASP A 74 -18.48 14.71 15.92
CA ASP A 74 -19.76 13.99 15.91
C ASP A 74 -19.51 12.71 15.08
N VAL A 75 -19.44 11.58 15.77
CA VAL A 75 -19.13 10.29 15.14
C VAL A 75 -20.08 9.95 14.00
N THR A 76 -21.32 10.46 14.04
CA THR A 76 -22.31 10.25 12.98
C THR A 76 -21.98 11.00 11.68
N SER A 77 -21.07 11.99 11.74
CA SER A 77 -20.61 12.76 10.58
C SER A 77 -19.34 12.21 9.95
N THR A 78 -18.72 11.18 10.56
CA THR A 78 -17.51 10.53 10.00
C THR A 78 -17.89 9.57 8.88
N PRO A 79 -16.96 9.21 7.97
CA PRO A 79 -17.22 8.24 6.91
C PRO A 79 -17.80 6.91 7.44
N PHE A 80 -17.17 6.31 8.44
CA PHE A 80 -17.66 5.09 9.06
C PHE A 80 -18.97 5.31 9.84
N GLY A 81 -19.12 6.44 10.52
CA GLY A 81 -20.34 6.77 11.25
C GLY A 81 -21.58 6.93 10.35
N GLN A 82 -21.38 7.29 9.07
CA GLN A 82 -22.46 7.42 8.08
C GLN A 82 -22.84 6.06 7.47
N HIS A 83 -21.91 5.13 7.26
CA HIS A 83 -22.12 3.92 6.47
C HIS A 83 -22.00 2.63 7.28
N GLY A 84 -21.28 2.64 8.42
CA GLY A 84 -21.03 1.44 9.22
C GLY A 84 -20.23 0.37 8.49
N ALA A 85 -20.49 -0.90 8.84
CA ALA A 85 -19.88 -2.03 8.18
C ALA A 85 -20.26 -2.12 6.70
N LEU A 86 -19.29 -2.42 5.84
CA LEU A 86 -19.50 -2.56 4.40
C LEU A 86 -19.54 -4.04 3.98
N HIS A 87 -20.27 -4.29 2.92
CA HIS A 87 -20.31 -5.59 2.25
C HIS A 87 -20.25 -5.41 0.73
N VAL A 88 -20.08 -6.52 0.01
CA VAL A 88 -20.03 -6.51 -1.47
C VAL A 88 -21.36 -6.98 -2.03
N GLU A 89 -22.04 -6.10 -2.74
CA GLU A 89 -23.29 -6.42 -3.43
C GLU A 89 -23.28 -5.85 -4.85
N ASN A 90 -23.73 -6.63 -5.83
CA ASN A 90 -23.82 -6.19 -7.24
C ASN A 90 -22.51 -5.58 -7.79
N GLY A 91 -21.36 -6.12 -7.38
CA GLY A 91 -20.04 -5.68 -7.82
C GLY A 91 -19.53 -4.39 -7.17
N LYS A 92 -20.13 -3.94 -6.06
CA LYS A 92 -19.78 -2.68 -5.38
C LYS A 92 -19.71 -2.85 -3.88
N LEU A 93 -19.00 -1.95 -3.20
CA LEU A 93 -19.13 -1.77 -1.76
C LEU A 93 -20.47 -1.12 -1.45
N THR A 94 -21.16 -1.66 -0.45
CA THR A 94 -22.52 -1.26 -0.09
C THR A 94 -22.63 -1.23 1.44
N ASP A 95 -23.34 -0.25 1.98
CA ASP A 95 -23.69 -0.20 3.40
C ASP A 95 -24.94 -1.05 3.72
N ALA A 96 -25.30 -1.15 4.99
CA ALA A 96 -26.41 -1.95 5.44
C ALA A 96 -27.79 -1.49 4.90
N ASP A 97 -27.90 -0.24 4.44
CA ASP A 97 -29.11 0.34 3.86
C ASP A 97 -29.18 0.13 2.33
N GLY A 98 -28.17 -0.51 1.74
CA GLY A 98 -28.08 -0.78 0.30
C GLY A 98 -27.52 0.41 -0.51
N ASN A 99 -26.96 1.42 0.13
CA ASN A 99 -26.31 2.52 -0.58
C ASN A 99 -24.91 2.12 -1.03
N THR A 100 -24.56 2.42 -2.28
CA THR A 100 -23.19 2.22 -2.76
C THR A 100 -22.25 3.20 -2.08
N VAL A 101 -21.14 2.70 -1.54
CA VAL A 101 -20.09 3.47 -0.87
C VAL A 101 -18.82 3.40 -1.69
N GLN A 102 -18.28 4.56 -2.07
CA GLN A 102 -16.98 4.65 -2.73
C GLN A 102 -15.93 5.09 -1.71
N LEU A 103 -14.96 4.22 -1.45
CA LEU A 103 -13.80 4.57 -0.64
C LEU A 103 -12.72 5.22 -1.51
N TYR A 104 -12.11 6.29 -1.00
CA TYR A 104 -11.01 6.96 -1.67
C TYR A 104 -10.05 7.57 -0.64
N GLY A 105 -8.75 7.40 -0.89
CA GLY A 105 -7.76 7.86 0.06
C GLY A 105 -6.32 7.61 -0.40
N MET A 106 -5.43 7.58 0.57
CA MET A 106 -4.00 7.38 0.37
C MET A 106 -3.56 5.99 0.81
N SER A 107 -2.57 5.42 0.10
CA SER A 107 -1.74 4.36 0.63
C SER A 107 -0.52 4.95 1.34
N THR A 108 -0.13 4.43 2.49
CA THR A 108 1.23 4.66 2.98
C THR A 108 2.22 4.12 1.94
N HIS A 109 3.47 4.59 1.94
CA HIS A 109 4.59 3.79 1.44
C HIS A 109 4.85 2.64 2.42
N GLY A 110 5.84 1.78 2.15
CA GLY A 110 6.19 0.70 3.06
C GLY A 110 6.35 1.19 4.50
N ILE A 111 5.54 0.64 5.40
CA ILE A 111 5.50 1.07 6.81
C ILE A 111 6.81 0.83 7.56
N ALA A 112 7.65 -0.12 7.06
CA ALA A 112 8.99 -0.35 7.60
C ALA A 112 9.95 0.83 7.37
N TRP A 113 9.74 1.60 6.29
CA TRP A 113 10.67 2.66 5.86
C TRP A 113 10.16 4.06 6.17
N PHE A 114 8.85 4.24 6.20
CA PHE A 114 8.18 5.51 6.46
C PHE A 114 7.15 5.41 7.60
N PRO A 115 7.51 4.82 8.77
CA PRO A 115 6.58 4.62 9.88
C PRO A 115 6.05 5.93 10.45
N GLN A 116 6.78 7.04 10.28
CA GLN A 116 6.43 8.35 10.82
C GLN A 116 5.09 8.90 10.29
N TYR A 117 4.63 8.43 9.12
CA TYR A 117 3.34 8.85 8.56
C TYR A 117 2.16 8.06 9.14
N ILE A 118 2.41 7.01 9.93
CA ILE A 118 1.37 6.32 10.70
C ILE A 118 1.22 7.03 12.04
N ASN A 119 0.47 8.10 12.04
CA ASN A 119 0.15 8.86 13.24
C ASN A 119 -1.26 9.48 13.13
N TYR A 120 -1.86 9.77 14.27
CA TYR A 120 -3.23 10.30 14.36
C TYR A 120 -3.41 11.60 13.57
N ASP A 121 -2.50 12.56 13.71
CA ASP A 121 -2.61 13.87 13.08
C ASP A 121 -2.45 13.82 11.55
N SER A 122 -1.63 12.89 11.04
CA SER A 122 -1.52 12.60 9.61
C SER A 122 -2.88 12.14 9.08
N PHE A 123 -3.50 11.14 9.70
CA PHE A 123 -4.79 10.60 9.25
C PHE A 123 -5.93 11.61 9.44
N ARG A 124 -5.91 12.38 10.54
CA ARG A 124 -6.84 13.49 10.75
C ARG A 124 -6.73 14.52 9.62
N THR A 125 -5.52 14.89 9.22
CA THR A 125 -5.29 15.84 8.12
C THR A 125 -5.80 15.29 6.78
N LEU A 126 -5.59 14.00 6.51
CA LEU A 126 -6.14 13.35 5.31
C LEU A 126 -7.67 13.38 5.32
N ARG A 127 -8.32 13.08 6.44
CA ARG A 127 -9.78 13.10 6.56
C ARG A 127 -10.35 14.53 6.46
N ASP A 128 -9.84 15.44 7.29
CA ASP A 128 -10.46 16.76 7.53
C ASP A 128 -10.12 17.77 6.43
N ASP A 129 -8.88 17.75 5.97
CA ASP A 129 -8.36 18.69 4.98
C ASP A 129 -8.40 18.13 3.56
N TRP A 130 -8.00 16.86 3.35
CA TRP A 130 -8.00 16.26 2.02
C TRP A 130 -9.35 15.65 1.65
N ASN A 131 -10.26 15.48 2.60
CA ASN A 131 -11.57 14.86 2.37
C ASN A 131 -11.50 13.36 2.03
N THR A 132 -10.45 12.64 2.49
CA THR A 132 -10.35 11.19 2.29
C THR A 132 -11.21 10.43 3.31
N ASN A 133 -11.65 9.24 2.96
CA ASN A 133 -12.45 8.38 3.83
C ASN A 133 -11.79 7.02 4.12
N CYS A 134 -10.62 6.76 3.50
CA CYS A 134 -9.90 5.51 3.63
C CYS A 134 -8.38 5.75 3.71
N ILE A 135 -7.67 4.85 4.41
CA ILE A 135 -6.20 4.75 4.40
C ILE A 135 -5.79 3.30 4.16
N ARG A 136 -4.75 3.05 3.38
CA ARG A 136 -4.15 1.74 3.13
C ARG A 136 -2.80 1.65 3.81
N LEU A 137 -2.56 0.60 4.58
CA LEU A 137 -1.32 0.35 5.32
C LEU A 137 -0.49 -0.70 4.58
N ALA A 138 0.51 -0.25 3.82
CA ALA A 138 1.34 -1.11 2.98
C ALA A 138 2.46 -1.77 3.79
N MET A 139 2.25 -3.03 4.23
CA MET A 139 3.25 -3.80 4.95
C MET A 139 4.01 -4.72 4.00
N TYR A 140 5.17 -4.27 3.53
CA TYR A 140 6.05 -5.07 2.65
C TYR A 140 6.51 -6.36 3.30
N THR A 141 6.62 -7.40 2.47
CA THR A 141 6.96 -8.77 2.88
C THR A 141 8.42 -9.13 2.61
N ALA A 142 8.81 -9.28 1.35
CA ALA A 142 10.11 -9.83 0.94
C ALA A 142 11.18 -8.76 0.70
N GLU A 143 10.85 -7.47 0.69
CA GLU A 143 11.81 -6.38 0.55
C GLU A 143 12.63 -6.19 1.82
N TYR A 144 13.84 -5.62 1.68
CA TYR A 144 14.76 -5.38 2.79
C TYR A 144 14.06 -4.64 3.95
N GLY A 145 14.11 -5.23 5.14
CA GLY A 145 13.42 -4.71 6.31
C GLY A 145 11.91 -4.98 6.33
N GLY A 146 11.38 -5.67 5.33
CA GLY A 146 10.00 -6.14 5.32
C GLY A 146 9.75 -7.32 6.27
N TYR A 147 8.49 -7.67 6.45
CA TYR A 147 8.03 -8.65 7.45
C TYR A 147 8.73 -10.03 7.33
N CYS A 148 8.99 -10.50 6.11
CA CYS A 148 9.65 -11.78 5.82
C CYS A 148 11.14 -11.61 5.50
N ALA A 149 11.70 -10.40 5.50
CA ALA A 149 13.05 -10.07 5.06
C ALA A 149 13.83 -9.25 6.10
N GLY A 150 13.85 -9.71 7.34
CA GLY A 150 14.65 -9.17 8.42
C GLY A 150 14.05 -7.97 9.15
N GLY A 151 12.81 -7.60 8.87
CA GLY A 151 12.07 -6.62 9.64
C GLY A 151 11.71 -7.15 11.04
N ASP A 152 11.55 -6.24 11.98
CA ASP A 152 10.99 -6.55 13.30
C ASP A 152 9.48 -6.78 13.16
N LYS A 153 9.08 -8.05 13.16
CA LYS A 153 7.68 -8.45 12.96
C LYS A 153 6.75 -7.85 14.01
N GLU A 154 7.19 -7.78 15.26
CA GLU A 154 6.34 -7.22 16.33
C GLU A 154 6.16 -5.71 16.16
N GLN A 155 7.22 -4.99 15.80
CA GLN A 155 7.14 -3.57 15.49
C GLN A 155 6.24 -3.31 14.28
N LEU A 156 6.36 -4.11 13.20
CA LEU A 156 5.52 -3.97 12.01
C LEU A 156 4.04 -4.23 12.32
N LYS A 157 3.73 -5.29 13.09
CA LYS A 157 2.38 -5.56 13.58
C LYS A 157 1.86 -4.44 14.47
N GLN A 158 2.72 -3.85 15.31
CA GLN A 158 2.31 -2.72 16.14
C GLN A 158 1.97 -1.48 15.30
N LEU A 159 2.76 -1.18 14.26
CA LEU A 159 2.43 -0.10 13.31
C LEU A 159 1.08 -0.32 12.61
N VAL A 160 0.76 -1.57 12.25
CA VAL A 160 -0.57 -1.89 11.70
C VAL A 160 -1.66 -1.66 12.74
N ARG A 161 -1.46 -2.11 14.00
CA ARG A 161 -2.43 -1.86 15.09
C ARG A 161 -2.64 -0.38 15.36
N ASP A 162 -1.55 0.40 15.39
CA ASP A 162 -1.62 1.85 15.61
C ASP A 162 -2.39 2.52 14.46
N GLY A 163 -2.09 2.16 13.21
CA GLY A 163 -2.78 2.69 12.04
C GLY A 163 -4.28 2.36 12.05
N VAL A 164 -4.66 1.12 12.40
CA VAL A 164 -6.07 0.73 12.55
C VAL A 164 -6.73 1.50 13.69
N SER A 165 -6.05 1.65 14.84
CA SER A 165 -6.57 2.40 15.98
C SER A 165 -6.86 3.86 15.62
N TYR A 166 -5.91 4.55 14.97
CA TYR A 166 -6.09 5.94 14.54
C TYR A 166 -7.21 6.11 13.51
N ALA A 167 -7.28 5.21 12.52
CA ALA A 167 -8.35 5.24 11.53
C ALA A 167 -9.73 5.02 12.18
N THR A 168 -9.83 4.07 13.11
CA THR A 168 -11.06 3.75 13.85
C THR A 168 -11.51 4.94 14.71
N GLU A 169 -10.60 5.55 15.47
CA GLU A 169 -10.91 6.73 16.30
C GLU A 169 -11.37 7.91 15.43
N LEU A 170 -10.80 8.05 14.24
CA LEU A 170 -11.17 9.08 13.27
C LEU A 170 -12.44 8.72 12.47
N GLY A 171 -12.98 7.52 12.60
CA GLY A 171 -14.11 7.04 11.81
C GLY A 171 -13.82 6.93 10.33
N MET A 172 -12.59 6.55 9.96
CA MET A 172 -12.15 6.25 8.61
C MET A 172 -12.13 4.73 8.38
N TYR A 173 -12.27 4.31 7.13
CA TYR A 173 -11.97 2.94 6.75
C TYR A 173 -10.46 2.73 6.63
N VAL A 174 -10.02 1.50 6.85
CA VAL A 174 -8.59 1.15 6.77
C VAL A 174 -8.40 -0.19 6.07
N ILE A 175 -7.41 -0.26 5.17
CA ILE A 175 -7.01 -1.48 4.49
C ILE A 175 -5.71 -1.96 5.11
N VAL A 176 -5.71 -3.19 5.64
CA VAL A 176 -4.52 -3.90 6.10
C VAL A 176 -3.98 -4.72 4.95
N ASP A 177 -2.85 -4.32 4.40
CA ASP A 177 -2.28 -4.86 3.17
C ASP A 177 -1.02 -5.69 3.42
N TRP A 178 -1.08 -6.97 3.05
CA TRP A 178 0.04 -7.87 2.91
C TRP A 178 0.73 -7.58 1.57
N HIS A 179 1.71 -6.68 1.62
CA HIS A 179 2.28 -6.02 0.44
C HIS A 179 3.38 -6.87 -0.21
N ILE A 180 2.98 -7.94 -0.92
CA ILE A 180 3.90 -8.75 -1.72
C ILE A 180 4.36 -7.98 -2.96
N LEU A 181 5.63 -8.12 -3.33
CA LEU A 181 6.20 -7.58 -4.56
C LEU A 181 7.33 -8.48 -5.08
N SER A 182 8.51 -8.52 -4.40
CA SER A 182 9.65 -9.35 -4.81
C SER A 182 9.44 -10.84 -4.56
N ASP A 183 8.56 -11.21 -3.67
CA ASP A 183 8.11 -12.59 -3.46
C ASP A 183 7.19 -13.10 -4.57
N CYS A 184 6.76 -12.24 -5.49
CA CYS A 184 6.06 -12.55 -6.74
C CYS A 184 4.79 -13.41 -6.58
N ASP A 185 4.91 -14.63 -6.04
CA ASP A 185 3.81 -15.56 -5.76
C ASP A 185 3.47 -15.51 -4.26
N PRO A 186 2.21 -15.19 -3.89
CA PRO A 186 1.80 -15.09 -2.49
C PRO A 186 1.98 -16.42 -1.72
N ASN A 187 2.08 -17.55 -2.40
CA ASN A 187 2.38 -18.85 -1.76
C ASN A 187 3.80 -18.93 -1.21
N GLN A 188 4.73 -18.07 -1.64
CA GLN A 188 6.11 -18.08 -1.16
C GLN A 188 6.20 -17.86 0.35
N ASN A 189 5.41 -16.95 0.89
CA ASN A 189 5.37 -16.60 2.31
C ASN A 189 3.98 -16.88 2.94
N LYS A 190 3.24 -17.87 2.42
CA LYS A 190 1.86 -18.16 2.81
C LYS A 190 1.70 -18.46 4.30
N ASP A 191 2.58 -19.26 4.89
CA ASP A 191 2.50 -19.61 6.32
C ASP A 191 2.65 -18.37 7.22
N GLU A 192 3.49 -17.42 6.81
CA GLU A 192 3.65 -16.13 7.49
C GLU A 192 2.41 -15.25 7.31
N ALA A 193 1.82 -15.23 6.12
CA ALA A 193 0.56 -14.53 5.86
C ALA A 193 -0.59 -15.09 6.71
N ILE A 194 -0.71 -16.42 6.80
CA ILE A 194 -1.71 -17.10 7.66
C ILE A 194 -1.51 -16.70 9.13
N ALA A 195 -0.27 -16.72 9.62
CA ALA A 195 0.01 -16.33 11.00
C ALA A 195 -0.32 -14.85 11.26
N PHE A 196 0.08 -13.97 10.34
CA PHE A 196 -0.20 -12.54 10.41
C PHE A 196 -1.70 -12.24 10.41
N PHE A 197 -2.44 -12.76 9.43
CA PHE A 197 -3.87 -12.49 9.32
C PHE A 197 -4.69 -13.09 10.46
N ARG A 198 -4.28 -14.23 11.01
CA ARG A 198 -4.90 -14.79 12.22
C ARG A 198 -4.82 -13.82 13.39
N GLU A 199 -3.62 -13.31 13.65
CA GLU A 199 -3.39 -12.38 14.75
C GLU A 199 -4.06 -11.03 14.51
N MET A 200 -4.00 -10.49 13.26
CA MET A 200 -4.61 -9.20 12.95
C MET A 200 -6.15 -9.28 12.94
N SER A 201 -6.73 -10.32 12.38
CA SER A 201 -8.19 -10.47 12.39
C SER A 201 -8.76 -10.69 13.79
N GLU A 202 -8.02 -11.39 14.67
CA GLU A 202 -8.36 -11.50 16.09
C GLU A 202 -8.26 -10.13 16.79
N ALA A 203 -7.18 -9.39 16.57
CA ALA A 203 -6.98 -8.07 17.16
C ALA A 203 -8.04 -7.04 16.72
N PHE A 204 -8.58 -7.19 15.52
CA PHE A 204 -9.57 -6.28 14.93
C PHE A 204 -10.98 -6.88 14.83
N ALA A 205 -11.29 -7.90 15.62
CA ALA A 205 -12.58 -8.59 15.58
C ALA A 205 -13.78 -7.63 15.74
N ASP A 206 -13.63 -6.60 16.55
CA ASP A 206 -14.65 -5.59 16.83
C ASP A 206 -14.55 -4.34 15.92
N ASN A 207 -13.62 -4.31 14.94
CA ASN A 207 -13.40 -3.17 14.06
C ASN A 207 -14.07 -3.41 12.69
N ASP A 208 -15.28 -2.90 12.49
CA ASP A 208 -16.04 -3.07 11.25
C ASP A 208 -15.59 -2.13 10.12
N ASN A 209 -14.66 -1.23 10.40
CA ASN A 209 -14.05 -0.32 9.42
C ASN A 209 -12.80 -0.91 8.75
N VAL A 210 -12.39 -2.15 9.08
CA VAL A 210 -11.18 -2.79 8.55
C VAL A 210 -11.50 -3.66 7.33
N LEU A 211 -10.77 -3.44 6.24
CA LEU A 211 -10.69 -4.30 5.06
C LEU A 211 -9.32 -5.00 5.04
N TYR A 212 -9.26 -6.19 4.47
CA TYR A 212 -8.00 -6.96 4.38
C TYR A 212 -7.59 -7.16 2.93
N GLU A 213 -6.40 -6.71 2.55
CA GLU A 213 -5.79 -6.99 1.26
C GLU A 213 -4.76 -8.10 1.43
N ILE A 214 -5.09 -9.30 0.93
CA ILE A 214 -4.31 -10.49 1.25
C ILE A 214 -3.09 -10.71 0.36
N CYS A 215 -2.98 -10.02 -0.76
CA CYS A 215 -1.79 -9.98 -1.61
C CYS A 215 -1.83 -8.76 -2.53
N ASN A 216 -0.81 -7.90 -2.45
CA ASN A 216 -0.71 -6.65 -3.21
C ASN A 216 -0.54 -6.87 -4.72
N GLU A 217 0.60 -7.39 -5.15
CA GLU A 217 0.99 -7.46 -6.56
C GLU A 217 1.62 -8.80 -6.96
N PRO A 218 0.83 -9.87 -7.11
CA PRO A 218 1.32 -11.10 -7.72
C PRO A 218 1.89 -10.84 -9.12
N ASN A 219 3.12 -11.34 -9.38
CA ASN A 219 3.82 -11.00 -10.60
C ASN A 219 4.71 -12.15 -11.12
N SER A 220 5.65 -11.87 -12.04
CA SER A 220 6.62 -12.83 -12.58
C SER A 220 6.01 -14.14 -13.13
N GLY A 221 4.79 -14.05 -13.67
CA GLY A 221 4.10 -15.20 -14.27
C GLY A 221 3.27 -16.02 -13.28
N THR A 222 3.09 -15.54 -12.05
CA THR A 222 2.16 -16.14 -11.08
C THR A 222 0.76 -16.20 -11.67
N SER A 223 0.20 -17.40 -11.72
CA SER A 223 -1.11 -17.63 -12.33
C SER A 223 -2.25 -17.27 -11.38
N TRP A 224 -3.43 -17.00 -11.95
CA TRP A 224 -4.65 -16.83 -11.16
C TRP A 224 -4.98 -18.06 -10.31
N ASP A 225 -4.72 -19.27 -10.82
CA ASP A 225 -4.95 -20.52 -10.06
C ASP A 225 -4.01 -20.62 -8.85
N SER A 226 -2.76 -20.13 -8.95
CA SER A 226 -1.85 -20.04 -7.80
C SER A 226 -2.37 -19.07 -6.74
N ILE A 227 -2.85 -17.88 -7.17
CA ILE A 227 -3.43 -16.88 -6.27
C ILE A 227 -4.71 -17.41 -5.60
N LYS A 228 -5.56 -18.10 -6.36
CA LYS A 228 -6.78 -18.76 -5.79
C LYS A 228 -6.41 -19.76 -4.71
N SER A 229 -5.44 -20.64 -4.96
CA SER A 229 -4.99 -21.63 -3.98
C SER A 229 -4.50 -20.96 -2.68
N TYR A 230 -3.77 -19.86 -2.78
CA TYR A 230 -3.38 -19.03 -1.62
C TYR A 230 -4.61 -18.44 -0.91
N ALA A 231 -5.49 -17.80 -1.66
CA ALA A 231 -6.66 -17.12 -1.11
C ALA A 231 -7.61 -18.11 -0.40
N GLU A 232 -7.79 -19.31 -0.95
CA GLU A 232 -8.63 -20.38 -0.38
C GLU A 232 -8.11 -20.87 0.99
N GLU A 233 -6.82 -20.67 1.30
CA GLU A 233 -6.25 -20.99 2.62
C GLU A 233 -6.25 -19.79 3.58
N VAL A 234 -6.02 -18.56 3.08
CA VAL A 234 -5.93 -17.36 3.93
C VAL A 234 -7.30 -16.80 4.31
N ILE A 235 -8.24 -16.75 3.37
CA ILE A 235 -9.59 -16.20 3.60
C ILE A 235 -10.29 -16.86 4.80
N PRO A 236 -10.33 -18.20 4.92
CA PRO A 236 -10.96 -18.85 6.07
C PRO A 236 -10.37 -18.43 7.41
N VAL A 237 -9.06 -18.16 7.47
CA VAL A 237 -8.38 -17.71 8.70
C VAL A 237 -8.90 -16.36 9.17
N ILE A 238 -9.09 -15.41 8.26
CA ILE A 238 -9.68 -14.10 8.56
C ILE A 238 -11.15 -14.29 9.00
N ARG A 239 -11.88 -15.16 8.29
CA ARG A 239 -13.30 -15.41 8.52
C ARG A 239 -13.61 -16.11 9.85
N GLU A 240 -12.64 -16.78 10.46
CA GLU A 240 -12.78 -17.31 11.82
C GLU A 240 -13.11 -16.20 12.83
N GLN A 241 -12.58 -15.01 12.65
CA GLN A 241 -12.76 -13.86 13.55
C GLN A 241 -13.71 -12.80 12.99
N LYS A 242 -13.70 -12.60 11.66
CA LYS A 242 -14.52 -11.59 10.95
C LYS A 242 -15.27 -12.27 9.80
N PRO A 243 -16.42 -12.94 10.07
CA PRO A 243 -17.17 -13.69 9.05
C PRO A 243 -17.56 -12.86 7.83
N ASP A 244 -17.86 -11.57 8.02
CA ASP A 244 -18.35 -10.67 6.97
C ASP A 244 -17.29 -9.69 6.44
N ALA A 245 -16.00 -9.86 6.82
CA ALA A 245 -14.93 -8.96 6.38
C ALA A 245 -14.90 -8.82 4.85
N VAL A 246 -14.72 -7.59 4.36
CA VAL A 246 -14.39 -7.36 2.95
C VAL A 246 -12.91 -7.70 2.73
N ILE A 247 -12.65 -8.58 1.75
CA ILE A 247 -11.29 -9.03 1.43
C ILE A 247 -10.94 -8.65 0.01
N LEU A 248 -9.80 -7.99 -0.15
CA LEU A 248 -9.22 -7.60 -1.43
C LEU A 248 -8.19 -8.64 -1.84
N VAL A 249 -8.23 -9.07 -3.09
CA VAL A 249 -7.35 -10.12 -3.62
C VAL A 249 -6.63 -9.60 -4.86
N GLY A 250 -5.30 -9.54 -4.79
CA GLY A 250 -4.43 -9.20 -5.92
C GLY A 250 -4.64 -10.12 -7.11
N THR A 251 -4.49 -9.58 -8.31
CA THR A 251 -4.62 -10.34 -9.55
C THR A 251 -3.27 -10.49 -10.26
N PRO A 252 -3.10 -11.38 -11.26
CA PRO A 252 -1.81 -11.56 -11.93
C PRO A 252 -1.28 -10.28 -12.57
N THR A 253 0.04 -10.27 -12.87
CA THR A 253 0.73 -9.20 -13.60
C THR A 253 0.61 -7.85 -12.89
N TRP A 254 1.11 -7.80 -11.63
CA TRP A 254 1.04 -6.59 -10.77
C TRP A 254 -0.39 -6.06 -10.65
N SER A 255 -1.31 -6.95 -10.29
CA SER A 255 -2.74 -6.65 -10.12
C SER A 255 -3.39 -5.96 -11.33
N GLN A 256 -3.09 -6.43 -12.56
CA GLN A 256 -3.65 -5.87 -13.79
C GLN A 256 -4.64 -6.81 -14.51
N GLU A 257 -4.62 -8.13 -14.21
CA GLU A 257 -5.40 -9.14 -14.96
C GLU A 257 -6.71 -9.53 -14.25
N ILE A 258 -7.53 -8.54 -13.90
CA ILE A 258 -8.85 -8.76 -13.27
C ILE A 258 -9.81 -9.59 -14.15
N ASP A 259 -9.58 -9.63 -15.46
CA ASP A 259 -10.33 -10.49 -16.39
C ASP A 259 -10.11 -11.98 -16.11
N LYS A 260 -8.96 -12.39 -15.55
CA LYS A 260 -8.71 -13.77 -15.12
C LYS A 260 -9.57 -14.12 -13.90
N ALA A 261 -9.67 -13.19 -12.95
CA ALA A 261 -10.57 -13.35 -11.80
C ALA A 261 -12.03 -13.37 -12.25
N ALA A 262 -12.43 -12.52 -13.19
CA ALA A 262 -13.77 -12.52 -13.75
C ALA A 262 -14.14 -13.87 -14.43
N ALA A 263 -13.18 -14.51 -15.11
CA ALA A 263 -13.40 -15.79 -15.78
C ALA A 263 -13.52 -16.97 -14.80
N SER A 264 -12.94 -16.88 -13.59
CA SER A 264 -12.97 -17.96 -12.58
C SER A 264 -12.92 -17.35 -11.17
N PRO A 265 -13.99 -16.68 -10.70
CA PRO A 265 -13.99 -16.00 -9.42
C PRO A 265 -13.81 -16.96 -8.23
N LEU A 266 -13.40 -16.39 -7.09
CA LEU A 266 -13.47 -17.07 -5.80
C LEU A 266 -14.94 -17.30 -5.40
N THR A 267 -15.19 -18.33 -4.61
CA THR A 267 -16.56 -18.71 -4.19
C THR A 267 -16.96 -18.17 -2.83
N PHE A 268 -16.16 -17.27 -2.26
CA PHE A 268 -16.47 -16.60 -0.99
C PHE A 268 -17.26 -15.31 -1.24
N ASP A 269 -18.12 -14.95 -0.31
CA ASP A 269 -18.80 -13.66 -0.28
C ASP A 269 -17.84 -12.54 0.13
N ASN A 270 -18.20 -11.27 -0.11
CA ASN A 270 -17.45 -10.08 0.27
C ASN A 270 -16.00 -10.08 -0.22
N ILE A 271 -15.77 -10.54 -1.46
CA ILE A 271 -14.47 -10.47 -2.12
C ILE A 271 -14.48 -9.37 -3.16
N MET A 272 -13.39 -8.60 -3.22
CA MET A 272 -13.08 -7.68 -4.31
C MET A 272 -11.74 -8.03 -4.93
N TYR A 273 -11.60 -7.78 -6.23
CA TYR A 273 -10.37 -8.04 -6.97
C TYR A 273 -9.63 -6.74 -7.21
N THR A 274 -8.32 -6.73 -6.92
CA THR A 274 -7.56 -5.50 -7.06
C THR A 274 -7.10 -5.29 -8.50
N LEU A 275 -7.20 -4.04 -8.95
CA LEU A 275 -6.54 -3.55 -10.16
C LEU A 275 -5.62 -2.41 -9.76
N HIS A 276 -4.34 -2.49 -10.19
CA HIS A 276 -3.37 -1.42 -10.02
C HIS A 276 -3.04 -0.77 -11.36
N PHE A 277 -2.82 0.55 -11.33
CA PHE A 277 -2.35 1.26 -12.51
C PHE A 277 -1.43 2.42 -12.16
N TYR A 278 -0.54 2.73 -13.08
CA TYR A 278 0.26 3.96 -13.08
C TYR A 278 -0.06 4.71 -14.36
N ALA A 279 -0.63 5.91 -14.23
CA ALA A 279 -1.25 6.63 -15.34
C ALA A 279 -0.26 7.04 -16.45
N GLY A 280 1.03 7.20 -16.10
CA GLY A 280 2.11 7.41 -17.05
C GLY A 280 2.31 6.21 -17.99
N THR A 281 2.09 4.99 -17.54
CA THR A 281 2.30 3.74 -18.27
C THR A 281 1.00 3.15 -18.80
N HIS A 282 -0.01 2.98 -17.95
CA HIS A 282 -1.23 2.23 -18.24
C HIS A 282 -2.29 3.12 -18.88
N LYS A 283 -2.74 2.77 -20.06
CA LYS A 283 -3.63 3.60 -20.89
C LYS A 283 -4.96 2.88 -21.20
N ASP A 284 -5.49 3.13 -22.38
CA ASP A 284 -6.83 2.67 -22.78
C ASP A 284 -7.03 1.17 -22.74
N ASP A 285 -5.99 0.37 -23.02
CA ASP A 285 -6.12 -1.10 -22.99
C ASP A 285 -6.52 -1.60 -21.58
N LEU A 286 -5.85 -1.08 -20.55
CA LEU A 286 -6.16 -1.47 -19.15
C LEU A 286 -7.47 -0.80 -18.68
N ARG A 287 -7.75 0.46 -19.08
CA ARG A 287 -9.04 1.11 -18.81
C ARG A 287 -10.21 0.34 -19.42
N ASN A 288 -10.09 -0.12 -20.67
CA ASN A 288 -11.12 -0.92 -21.34
C ASN A 288 -11.33 -2.28 -20.65
N ARG A 289 -10.27 -2.90 -20.14
CA ARG A 289 -10.36 -4.13 -19.33
C ARG A 289 -11.17 -3.86 -18.07
N LEU A 290 -10.83 -2.81 -17.30
CA LEU A 290 -11.58 -2.41 -16.12
C LEU A 290 -13.05 -2.13 -16.45
N GLU A 291 -13.32 -1.34 -17.48
CA GLU A 291 -14.68 -0.99 -17.87
C GLU A 291 -15.50 -2.22 -18.23
N THR A 292 -14.92 -3.15 -18.98
CA THR A 292 -15.57 -4.43 -19.34
C THR A 292 -15.91 -5.27 -18.10
N CYS A 293 -14.98 -5.39 -17.16
CA CYS A 293 -15.22 -6.13 -15.92
C CYS A 293 -16.27 -5.46 -15.03
N ALA A 294 -16.23 -4.13 -14.91
CA ALA A 294 -17.21 -3.36 -14.12
C ALA A 294 -18.62 -3.45 -14.72
N GLN A 295 -18.76 -3.42 -16.05
CA GLN A 295 -20.05 -3.62 -16.74
C GLN A 295 -20.66 -5.01 -16.50
N ASN A 296 -19.81 -6.00 -16.19
CA ASN A 296 -20.24 -7.35 -15.83
C ASN A 296 -20.34 -7.57 -14.30
N ASN A 297 -20.40 -6.49 -13.52
CA ASN A 297 -20.52 -6.49 -12.07
C ASN A 297 -19.39 -7.24 -11.34
N LEU A 298 -18.18 -7.32 -11.90
CA LEU A 298 -17.03 -7.78 -11.15
C LEU A 298 -16.75 -6.79 -10.02
N PRO A 299 -16.67 -7.21 -8.75
CA PRO A 299 -16.29 -6.32 -7.65
C PRO A 299 -14.80 -5.98 -7.74
N VAL A 300 -14.49 -4.76 -8.15
CA VAL A 300 -13.11 -4.27 -8.30
C VAL A 300 -12.80 -3.16 -7.30
N PHE A 301 -11.61 -3.20 -6.73
CA PHE A 301 -11.02 -2.12 -5.94
C PHE A 301 -9.67 -1.75 -6.55
N VAL A 302 -9.42 -0.46 -6.76
CA VAL A 302 -8.10 0.04 -7.15
C VAL A 302 -7.33 0.40 -5.89
N SER A 303 -6.77 -0.61 -5.21
CA SER A 303 -6.10 -0.41 -3.91
C SER A 303 -4.77 0.33 -4.03
N GLU A 304 -4.22 0.42 -5.26
CA GLU A 304 -3.04 1.23 -5.55
C GLU A 304 -3.12 1.85 -6.95
N PHE A 305 -2.83 3.16 -7.03
CA PHE A 305 -2.55 3.79 -8.31
C PHE A 305 -1.53 4.92 -8.17
N GLY A 306 -0.75 5.15 -9.22
CA GLY A 306 0.18 6.29 -9.33
C GLY A 306 -0.10 7.16 -10.56
N MET A 307 0.34 8.42 -10.51
CA MET A 307 0.21 9.37 -11.61
C MET A 307 1.37 9.32 -12.59
N CYS A 308 2.55 8.88 -12.12
CA CYS A 308 3.76 8.70 -12.90
C CYS A 308 3.77 7.39 -13.70
N ASP A 309 4.95 6.97 -14.18
CA ASP A 309 5.12 5.66 -14.80
C ASP A 309 5.18 4.51 -13.76
N ALA A 310 5.12 3.26 -14.24
CA ALA A 310 5.05 2.07 -13.39
C ALA A 310 6.32 1.78 -12.57
N SER A 311 7.37 2.56 -12.71
CA SER A 311 8.54 2.49 -11.81
C SER A 311 8.31 3.21 -10.47
N GLY A 312 7.19 3.93 -10.34
CA GLY A 312 6.93 4.84 -9.22
C GLY A 312 7.64 6.19 -9.35
N ASN A 313 8.35 6.40 -10.45
CA ASN A 313 9.11 7.63 -10.72
C ASN A 313 8.81 8.16 -12.14
N GLY A 314 9.54 9.18 -12.61
CA GLY A 314 9.30 9.78 -13.93
C GLY A 314 8.21 10.86 -13.93
N ALA A 315 7.78 11.27 -15.11
CA ALA A 315 6.80 12.34 -15.25
C ALA A 315 5.38 11.89 -14.87
N ASN A 316 4.66 12.75 -14.16
CA ASN A 316 3.24 12.56 -13.90
C ASN A 316 2.41 12.85 -15.16
N ASP A 317 1.44 11.99 -15.46
CA ASP A 317 0.46 12.16 -16.53
C ASP A 317 -0.93 12.46 -15.94
N PHE A 318 -1.17 13.72 -15.62
CA PHE A 318 -2.44 14.15 -15.00
C PHE A 318 -3.65 14.02 -15.93
N ASP A 319 -3.47 14.15 -17.24
CA ASP A 319 -4.55 13.95 -18.22
C ASP A 319 -4.99 12.48 -18.24
N SER A 320 -4.04 11.55 -18.21
CA SER A 320 -4.34 10.13 -18.12
C SER A 320 -4.92 9.76 -16.74
N THR A 321 -4.40 10.37 -15.68
CA THR A 321 -4.94 10.19 -14.31
C THR A 321 -6.39 10.62 -14.23
N THR A 322 -6.73 11.78 -14.79
CA THR A 322 -8.12 12.28 -14.84
C THR A 322 -9.05 11.27 -15.54
N LYS A 323 -8.63 10.73 -16.70
CA LYS A 323 -9.42 9.70 -17.40
C LYS A 323 -9.63 8.43 -16.58
N TRP A 324 -8.62 8.02 -15.79
CA TRP A 324 -8.74 6.91 -14.88
C TRP A 324 -9.76 7.19 -13.77
N LEU A 325 -9.61 8.33 -13.08
CA LEU A 325 -10.49 8.69 -11.96
C LEU A 325 -11.94 8.95 -12.43
N ASP A 326 -12.14 9.52 -13.61
CA ASP A 326 -13.47 9.64 -14.22
C ASP A 326 -14.12 8.26 -14.44
N LEU A 327 -13.33 7.26 -14.89
CA LEU A 327 -13.83 5.90 -15.05
C LEU A 327 -14.16 5.25 -13.69
N LEU A 328 -13.30 5.43 -12.68
CA LEU A 328 -13.57 4.93 -11.32
C LEU A 328 -14.83 5.56 -10.74
N ASN A 329 -15.01 6.86 -10.88
CA ASN A 329 -16.20 7.56 -10.42
C ASN A 329 -17.48 7.13 -11.16
N LYS A 330 -17.38 6.95 -12.49
CA LYS A 330 -18.50 6.46 -13.30
C LYS A 330 -19.06 5.13 -12.78
N TYR A 331 -18.19 4.22 -12.37
CA TYR A 331 -18.57 2.91 -11.85
C TYR A 331 -18.54 2.82 -10.32
N GLN A 332 -18.27 3.93 -9.61
CA GLN A 332 -18.14 3.98 -8.15
C GLN A 332 -17.16 2.94 -7.60
N ILE A 333 -16.04 2.77 -8.29
CA ILE A 333 -14.94 1.89 -7.89
C ILE A 333 -14.07 2.63 -6.88
N SER A 334 -13.84 2.02 -5.72
CA SER A 334 -12.99 2.56 -4.66
C SER A 334 -11.52 2.56 -5.05
N PHE A 335 -10.72 3.50 -4.50
CA PHE A 335 -9.31 3.65 -4.88
C PHE A 335 -8.43 4.29 -3.80
N CYS A 336 -7.14 3.90 -3.78
CA CYS A 336 -6.11 4.53 -2.95
C CYS A 336 -4.94 5.00 -3.82
N CYS A 337 -4.49 6.24 -3.61
CA CYS A 337 -3.33 6.80 -4.30
C CYS A 337 -2.02 6.38 -3.61
N TRP A 338 -1.06 5.92 -4.37
CA TRP A 338 0.30 5.66 -3.96
C TRP A 338 1.14 6.93 -4.13
N ASN A 339 1.84 7.52 -3.15
CA ASN A 339 1.98 7.07 -1.77
C ASN A 339 2.19 8.26 -0.80
N LEU A 340 1.83 8.04 0.47
CA LEU A 340 2.01 8.99 1.57
C LEU A 340 3.44 8.84 2.14
N ALA A 341 4.41 9.48 1.50
CA ALA A 341 5.81 9.51 1.91
C ALA A 341 6.54 10.74 1.37
N ASN A 342 7.75 10.96 1.86
CA ASN A 342 8.71 11.95 1.37
C ASN A 342 9.94 11.29 0.71
N LYS A 343 9.76 10.13 0.09
CA LYS A 343 10.79 9.49 -0.72
C LYS A 343 11.10 10.35 -1.95
N ASP A 344 12.36 10.40 -2.38
CA ASP A 344 12.75 11.14 -3.57
C ASP A 344 12.32 10.42 -4.85
N GLU A 345 11.02 10.44 -5.10
CA GLU A 345 10.38 9.87 -6.28
C GLU A 345 9.06 10.59 -6.61
N SER A 346 8.61 10.50 -7.86
CA SER A 346 7.43 11.23 -8.36
C SER A 346 6.10 10.75 -7.77
N SER A 347 6.01 9.49 -7.35
CA SER A 347 4.81 8.93 -6.73
C SER A 347 4.62 9.41 -5.29
N SER A 348 5.68 9.81 -4.59
CA SER A 348 5.58 10.38 -3.25
C SER A 348 4.86 11.72 -3.26
N VAL A 349 3.93 11.92 -2.33
CA VAL A 349 3.18 13.19 -2.28
C VAL A 349 3.97 14.33 -1.65
N PHE A 350 4.98 14.03 -0.83
CA PHE A 350 5.81 15.03 -0.20
C PHE A 350 7.18 15.15 -0.85
N LYS A 351 7.75 16.35 -0.84
CA LYS A 351 9.14 16.58 -1.20
C LYS A 351 10.05 15.83 -0.23
N ALA A 352 11.17 15.32 -0.72
CA ALA A 352 12.16 14.62 0.11
C ALA A 352 12.69 15.47 1.29
N ALA A 353 12.68 16.79 1.16
CA ALA A 353 13.10 17.72 2.20
C ALA A 353 12.01 18.07 3.22
N SER A 354 10.75 17.70 2.99
CA SER A 354 9.67 17.94 3.95
C SER A 354 9.85 17.09 5.21
N THR A 355 9.70 17.72 6.36
CA THR A 355 9.72 17.07 7.67
C THR A 355 8.36 17.14 8.38
N ALA A 356 7.38 17.78 7.75
CA ALA A 356 6.04 17.87 8.29
C ALA A 356 5.35 16.49 8.24
N LEU A 357 4.67 16.13 9.34
CA LEU A 357 3.97 14.85 9.45
C LEU A 357 2.44 15.01 9.45
N SER A 358 1.94 16.24 9.52
CA SER A 358 0.51 16.58 9.47
C SER A 358 0.35 18.04 9.06
N ASP A 359 -0.89 18.49 8.85
CA ASP A 359 -1.26 19.88 8.58
C ASP A 359 -0.40 20.52 7.46
N TRP A 360 -0.12 19.72 6.42
CA TRP A 360 0.80 20.03 5.32
C TRP A 360 0.37 21.27 4.51
N THR A 361 1.35 22.04 4.11
CA THR A 361 1.21 23.23 3.26
C THR A 361 1.66 22.95 1.83
N ASP A 362 1.41 23.88 0.91
CA ASP A 362 1.88 23.76 -0.48
C ASP A 362 3.41 23.66 -0.60
N GLU A 363 4.14 24.08 0.43
CA GLU A 363 5.59 24.00 0.45
C GLU A 363 6.10 22.57 0.66
N ASP A 364 5.27 21.70 1.28
CA ASP A 364 5.61 20.32 1.57
C ASP A 364 5.42 19.40 0.37
N PHE A 365 4.52 19.74 -0.56
CA PHE A 365 4.07 18.84 -1.60
C PHE A 365 4.98 18.81 -2.83
N ASN A 366 5.15 17.60 -3.37
CA ASN A 366 5.48 17.39 -4.76
C ASN A 366 4.28 17.78 -5.66
N GLU A 367 4.50 17.74 -6.98
CA GLU A 367 3.45 18.01 -7.97
C GLU A 367 2.28 17.04 -7.82
N SER A 368 2.58 15.73 -7.64
CA SER A 368 1.59 14.68 -7.37
C SER A 368 0.77 14.96 -6.12
N GLY A 369 1.43 15.37 -5.02
CA GLY A 369 0.76 15.65 -3.76
C GLY A 369 -0.23 16.81 -3.84
N ARG A 370 0.15 17.90 -4.49
CA ARG A 370 -0.78 19.03 -4.72
C ARG A 370 -1.99 18.61 -5.54
N TRP A 371 -1.73 17.90 -6.65
CA TRP A 371 -2.79 17.50 -7.56
C TRP A 371 -3.79 16.56 -6.89
N ILE A 372 -3.31 15.52 -6.18
CA ILE A 372 -4.22 14.54 -5.56
C ILE A 372 -4.99 15.12 -4.38
N ARG A 373 -4.35 15.98 -3.55
CA ARG A 373 -5.05 16.71 -2.48
C ARG A 373 -6.20 17.54 -3.04
N ASP A 374 -5.93 18.32 -4.08
CA ASP A 374 -6.93 19.21 -4.69
C ASP A 374 -8.06 18.40 -5.35
N TYR A 375 -7.71 17.23 -5.93
CA TYR A 375 -8.71 16.29 -6.45
C TYR A 375 -9.60 15.74 -5.33
N PHE A 376 -9.05 15.22 -4.24
CA PHE A 376 -9.84 14.72 -3.11
C PHE A 376 -10.73 15.79 -2.48
N ARG A 377 -10.23 17.01 -2.33
CA ARG A 377 -11.02 18.16 -1.85
C ARG A 377 -12.21 18.48 -2.75
N SER A 378 -12.12 18.18 -4.03
CA SER A 378 -13.21 18.37 -5.01
C SER A 378 -14.27 17.27 -4.97
N MET A 379 -13.97 16.12 -4.36
CA MET A 379 -14.92 15.03 -4.22
C MET A 379 -16.07 15.41 -3.28
N PRO A 380 -17.29 14.91 -3.54
CA PRO A 380 -18.39 15.10 -2.61
C PRO A 380 -18.03 14.55 -1.22
N ARG A 381 -18.26 15.30 -0.17
CA ARG A 381 -18.18 14.76 1.19
C ARG A 381 -19.29 13.71 1.35
N ARG A 382 -18.87 12.50 1.61
CA ARG A 382 -19.76 11.35 1.80
C ARG A 382 -19.39 10.63 3.08
#